data_096e12d8c9cf8a3a2774dcfb1fe96ab8
#
_entry.id   096e12d8c9cf8a3a2774dcfb1fe96ab8
#
_cell.length_a   1.000
_cell.length_b   1.000
_cell.length_c   1.000
_cell.angle_alpha   90.00
_cell.angle_beta   90.00
_cell.angle_gamma   90.00
#
_symmetry.space_group_name_H-M   'P 1'
#
loop_
_entity.id
_entity.type
_entity.pdbx_description
1 polymer ?
#
loop_
_entity_poly.entity_id
_entity_poly.type
_entity_poly.pdbx_seq_one_letter_code
_entity_poly.pdbx_strand_id
1 'polypeptide(L)' 'MSNDNHEPRTTTIAETENFIAWRAEEPDGEATYHVELNNVTVHFFEEEWTEFLELVRSLK' A
#
# COMPACT_ATOMS: atom_id res chain seq x y z
N MET A 1 19.35 -1.80 20.49
CA MET A 1 18.88 -1.65 20.05
C MET A 1 18.01 -1.93 19.79
N SER A 2 17.53 -1.98 19.72
CA SER A 2 16.77 -2.18 19.42
C SER A 2 16.18 -2.40 18.85
N ASN A 3 15.79 -2.60 18.49
CA ASN A 3 15.27 -2.88 17.79
C ASN A 3 14.42 -2.98 17.45
N ASP A 4 13.93 -2.57 17.32
CA ASP A 4 13.12 -2.69 16.97
C ASP A 4 12.56 -3.02 15.87
N ASN A 5 12.47 -3.37 15.55
CA ASN A 5 12.21 -4.12 14.41
C ASN A 5 10.85 -4.58 14.24
N HIS A 6 9.91 -4.15 14.99
CA HIS A 6 8.54 -4.51 14.89
C HIS A 6 7.75 -3.57 14.02
N GLU A 7 8.38 -2.53 13.54
CA GLU A 7 7.69 -1.58 12.67
C GLU A 7 7.66 -2.09 11.25
N PRO A 8 6.54 -1.98 10.57
CA PRO A 8 6.48 -2.38 9.16
C PRO A 8 7.37 -1.46 8.34
N ARG A 9 7.91 -2.02 7.29
CA ARG A 9 8.64 -1.22 6.32
C ARG A 9 7.68 -0.69 5.30
N THR A 10 7.78 0.58 4.99
CA THR A 10 6.90 1.19 4.00
C THR A 10 7.72 1.67 2.84
N THR A 11 7.17 1.49 1.65
CA THR A 11 7.79 1.93 0.42
C THR A 11 6.74 2.64 -0.41
N THR A 12 7.01 3.88 -0.77
CA THR A 12 6.10 4.62 -1.63
C THR A 12 6.13 4.03 -3.02
N ILE A 13 4.96 3.69 -3.53
CA ILE A 13 4.83 3.11 -4.86
C ILE A 13 4.60 4.20 -5.89
N ALA A 14 3.69 5.11 -5.60
CA ALA A 14 3.33 6.17 -6.52
C ALA A 14 2.75 7.32 -5.74
N GLU A 15 2.89 8.52 -6.28
CA GLU A 15 2.41 9.69 -5.57
C GLU A 15 2.05 10.76 -6.58
N THR A 16 0.90 11.37 -6.37
CA THR A 16 0.50 12.55 -7.12
C THR A 16 0.32 13.68 -6.13
N GLU A 17 -0.20 14.78 -6.62
CA GLU A 17 -0.34 15.96 -5.76
C GLU A 17 -1.24 15.69 -4.57
N ASN A 18 -2.29 14.89 -4.77
CA ASN A 18 -3.28 14.68 -3.71
C ASN A 18 -3.40 13.22 -3.27
N PHE A 19 -2.80 12.29 -3.99
CA PHE A 19 -2.94 10.88 -3.72
C PHE A 19 -1.58 10.24 -3.54
N ILE A 20 -1.52 9.22 -2.70
CA ILE A 20 -0.28 8.48 -2.52
C ILE A 20 -0.62 7.02 -2.29
N ALA A 21 0.19 6.14 -2.87
CA ALA A 21 0.07 4.70 -2.66
C ALA A 21 1.39 4.20 -2.11
N TRP A 22 1.30 3.33 -1.11
CA TRP A 22 2.52 2.75 -0.54
C TRP A 22 2.27 1.30 -0.18
N ARG A 23 3.37 0.59 -0.03
CA ARG A 23 3.38 -0.80 0.35
C ARG A 23 3.98 -0.90 1.74
N ALA A 24 3.35 -1.68 2.59
CA ALA A 24 3.86 -1.93 3.93
C ALA A 24 4.19 -3.41 4.05
N GLU A 25 5.39 -3.69 4.52
CA GLU A 25 5.84 -5.06 4.73
C GLU A 25 5.87 -5.32 6.22
N GLU A 26 5.04 -6.26 6.65
CA GLU A 26 4.89 -6.56 8.07
C GLU A 26 6.04 -7.45 8.52
N PRO A 27 6.31 -7.47 9.84
CA PRO A 27 7.41 -8.29 10.35
C PRO A 27 7.23 -9.78 10.06
N ASP A 28 5.99 -10.25 9.88
CA ASP A 28 5.75 -11.65 9.59
C ASP A 28 5.90 -11.98 8.13
N GLY A 29 6.31 -11.04 7.31
CA GLY A 29 6.55 -11.26 5.90
C GLY A 29 5.39 -10.95 5.00
N GLU A 30 4.24 -10.62 5.54
CA GLU A 30 3.10 -10.27 4.72
C GLU A 30 3.19 -8.83 4.26
N ALA A 31 2.64 -8.56 3.10
CA ALA A 31 2.62 -7.22 2.53
C ALA A 31 1.19 -6.74 2.41
N THR A 32 1.00 -5.48 2.71
CA THR A 32 -0.27 -4.81 2.49
C THR A 32 -0.03 -3.57 1.67
N TYR A 33 -1.08 -3.10 1.01
CA TYR A 33 -1.00 -1.95 0.13
C TYR A 33 -2.02 -0.93 0.57
N HIS A 34 -1.67 0.32 0.46
CA HIS A 34 -2.49 1.41 0.98
C HIS A 34 -2.55 2.51 -0.05
N VAL A 35 -3.74 3.03 -0.26
CA VAL A 35 -3.93 4.16 -1.16
C VAL A 35 -4.65 5.25 -0.39
N GLU A 36 -3.99 6.37 -0.23
CA GLU A 36 -4.56 7.51 0.47
C GLU A 36 -5.12 8.48 -0.55
N LEU A 37 -6.42 8.71 -0.45
CA LEU A 37 -7.15 9.53 -1.42
C LEU A 37 -7.75 10.71 -0.67
N ASN A 38 -6.93 11.74 -0.46
CA ASN A 38 -7.43 12.92 0.21
C ASN A 38 -7.81 12.60 1.65
N ASN A 39 -9.08 12.33 1.90
CA ASN A 39 -9.54 12.13 3.27
C ASN A 39 -9.95 10.70 3.56
N VAL A 40 -9.51 9.75 2.75
CA VAL A 40 -9.81 8.35 2.99
C VAL A 40 -8.60 7.53 2.58
N THR A 41 -8.33 6.47 3.34
CA THR A 41 -7.26 5.55 3.02
C THR A 41 -7.85 4.17 2.83
N VAL A 42 -7.54 3.54 1.71
CA VAL A 42 -8.04 2.21 1.38
C VAL A 42 -6.89 1.24 1.55
N HIS A 43 -7.19 0.09 2.14
CA HIS A 43 -6.18 -0.92 2.46
C HIS A 43 -6.47 -2.18 1.67
N PHE A 44 -5.41 -2.82 1.17
CA PHE A 44 -5.55 -4.02 0.35
C PHE A 44 -4.58 -5.08 0.85
N PHE A 45 -5.02 -6.32 0.84
CA PHE A 45 -4.11 -7.45 0.86
C PHE A 45 -3.58 -7.67 -0.55
N GLU A 46 -2.58 -8.53 -0.67
CA GLU A 46 -1.87 -8.64 -1.93
C GLU A 46 -2.79 -9.07 -3.07
N GLU A 47 -3.67 -10.02 -2.82
CA GLU A 47 -4.59 -10.47 -3.86
C GLU A 47 -5.57 -9.37 -4.25
N GLU A 48 -6.02 -8.62 -3.25
CA GLU A 48 -6.94 -7.52 -3.53
C GLU A 48 -6.24 -6.41 -4.31
N TRP A 49 -4.98 -6.19 -4.00
CA TRP A 49 -4.20 -5.19 -4.71
C TRP A 49 -4.06 -5.54 -6.18
N THR A 50 -3.80 -6.82 -6.46
CA THR A 50 -3.69 -7.28 -7.85
C THR A 50 -4.99 -7.03 -8.60
N GLU A 51 -6.11 -7.35 -7.96
CA GLU A 51 -7.41 -7.15 -8.60
C GLU A 51 -7.70 -5.67 -8.80
N PHE A 52 -7.32 -4.85 -7.82
CA PHE A 52 -7.52 -3.41 -7.94
C PHE A 52 -6.74 -2.86 -9.12
N LEU A 53 -5.52 -3.32 -9.31
CA LEU A 53 -4.73 -2.87 -10.45
C LEU A 53 -5.35 -3.30 -11.77
N GLU A 54 -5.95 -4.48 -11.81
CA GLU A 54 -6.65 -4.90 -13.01
C GLU A 54 -7.82 -3.98 -13.32
N LEU A 55 -8.54 -3.61 -12.27
CA LEU A 55 -9.64 -2.67 -12.45
C LEU A 55 -9.14 -1.36 -13.01
N VAL A 56 -8.08 -0.82 -12.44
CA VAL A 56 -7.56 0.47 -12.86
C VAL A 56 -7.09 0.42 -14.30
N ARG A 57 -6.42 -0.66 -14.69
CA ARG A 57 -5.95 -0.77 -16.05
C ARG A 57 -7.08 -0.91 -17.05
N SER A 58 -8.27 -1.28 -16.58
CA SER A 58 -9.43 -1.39 -17.45
C SER A 58 -10.17 -0.07 -17.60
N LEU A 59 -9.78 0.95 -16.87
CA LEU A 59 -10.44 2.25 -16.98
C LEU A 59 -10.03 2.92 -18.27
N LYS A 60 -10.93 3.72 -18.81
CA LYS A 60 -10.68 4.42 -20.05
C LYS A 60 -10.48 5.89 -19.86
#